data_4d38fee5f9399694d8795c387034d2f2
#
_entry.id   4d38fee5f9399694d8795c387034d2f2
#
_cell.length_a   1.000
_cell.length_b   1.000
_cell.length_c   1.000
_cell.angle_alpha   90.00
_cell.angle_beta   90.00
_cell.angle_gamma   90.00
#
_symmetry.space_group_name_H-M   'P 1'
#
loop_
_entity.id
_entity.type
_entity.pdbx_description
1 polymer ?
#
loop_
_entity_poly.entity_id
_entity_poly.type
_entity_poly.pdbx_seq_one_letter_code
_entity_poly.pdbx_strand_id
1 'polypeptide(L)'
;MAESEEELKSHLMKVKEESEKVALNINIEKTKIMASGPITSWEIDGETVETVSDFIFLGSKITADVGCSHEIKRGLLLGRKVMTNLDSILKSRDITLPKKVRLVKAIVFPVVMSGCECWTIKKAESQRIEAFELWYWRRLLRVPWTAVKIGRAHV
;
A
#
# COMPACT_ATOMS: atom_id res chain seq x y z
N MET A 1 -2.71 8.42 16.54
CA MET A 1 -2.33 9.68 15.89
C MET A 1 -2.64 10.79 16.85
N ALA A 2 -1.86 11.85 16.87
CA ALA A 2 -2.06 13.00 17.74
C ALA A 2 -1.91 14.28 16.92
N GLU A 3 -2.60 15.34 17.31
CA GLU A 3 -2.56 16.64 16.62
C GLU A 3 -1.43 17.53 17.14
N SER A 4 -0.91 17.22 18.34
CA SER A 4 0.19 17.93 18.97
C SER A 4 1.23 16.99 19.58
N GLU A 5 2.44 17.51 19.79
CA GLU A 5 3.54 16.78 20.45
C GLU A 5 3.18 16.41 21.90
N GLU A 6 2.52 17.31 22.60
CA GLU A 6 2.09 17.10 23.99
C GLU A 6 1.04 15.99 24.11
N GLU A 7 0.08 15.97 23.17
CA GLU A 7 -0.92 14.92 23.10
C GLU A 7 -0.30 13.56 22.81
N LEU A 8 0.68 13.52 21.90
CA LEU A 8 1.41 12.31 21.57
C LEU A 8 2.19 11.78 22.78
N LYS A 9 2.86 12.66 23.54
CA LYS A 9 3.53 12.31 24.81
C LYS A 9 2.56 11.71 25.81
N SER A 10 1.41 12.34 26.00
CA SER A 10 0.37 11.85 26.90
C SER A 10 -0.12 10.46 26.52
N HIS A 11 -0.38 10.22 25.22
CA HIS A 11 -0.81 8.92 24.72
C HIS A 11 0.27 7.85 24.92
N LEU A 12 1.52 8.20 24.67
CA LEU A 12 2.64 7.27 24.80
C LEU A 12 2.85 6.88 26.28
N MET A 13 2.76 7.83 27.21
CA MET A 13 2.86 7.55 28.65
C MET A 13 1.75 6.61 29.12
N LYS A 14 0.52 6.81 28.65
CA LYS A 14 -0.60 5.89 28.95
C LYS A 14 -0.35 4.49 28.41
N VAL A 15 0.12 4.38 27.17
CA VAL A 15 0.46 3.07 26.57
C VAL A 15 1.56 2.39 27.36
N LYS A 16 2.57 3.13 27.80
CA LYS A 16 3.65 2.62 28.65
C LYS A 16 3.12 2.08 29.97
N GLU A 17 2.36 2.88 30.73
CA GLU A 17 1.77 2.49 32.00
C GLU A 17 0.90 1.22 31.87
N GLU A 18 0.03 1.18 30.86
CA GLU A 18 -0.83 0.02 30.64
C GLU A 18 -0.05 -1.23 30.20
N SER A 19 0.99 -1.06 29.41
CA SER A 19 1.83 -2.19 28.99
C SER A 19 2.66 -2.76 30.13
N GLU A 20 3.18 -1.91 31.03
CA GLU A 20 3.93 -2.34 32.21
C GLU A 20 3.08 -3.17 33.17
N LYS A 21 1.76 -2.86 33.30
CA LYS A 21 0.83 -3.66 34.12
C LYS A 21 0.73 -5.13 33.68
N VAL A 22 0.97 -5.40 32.40
CA VAL A 22 0.95 -6.75 31.82
C VAL A 22 2.35 -7.27 31.54
N ALA A 23 3.38 -6.69 32.16
CA ALA A 23 4.78 -7.04 32.01
C ALA A 23 5.33 -6.92 30.58
N LEU A 24 4.78 -6.00 29.79
CA LEU A 24 5.26 -5.65 28.45
C LEU A 24 6.01 -4.31 28.49
N ASN A 25 7.18 -4.26 27.91
CA ASN A 25 7.98 -3.06 27.80
C ASN A 25 7.99 -2.53 26.38
N ILE A 26 7.95 -1.20 26.21
CA ILE A 26 8.09 -0.55 24.90
C ILE A 26 9.53 -0.76 24.41
N ASN A 27 9.69 -1.29 23.22
CA ASN A 27 10.99 -1.42 22.59
C ASN A 27 11.33 -0.11 21.86
N ILE A 28 12.25 0.67 22.43
CA ILE A 28 12.60 2.00 21.93
C ILE A 28 13.29 1.94 20.57
N GLU A 29 14.15 0.95 20.32
CA GLU A 29 14.83 0.77 19.02
C GLU A 29 13.84 0.53 17.87
N LYS A 30 12.72 -0.16 18.16
CA LYS A 30 11.66 -0.43 17.19
C LYS A 30 10.58 0.64 17.15
N THR A 31 10.56 1.54 18.12
CA THR A 31 9.61 2.64 18.17
C THR A 31 10.11 3.77 17.28
N LYS A 32 9.27 4.24 16.38
CA LYS A 32 9.58 5.31 15.44
C LYS A 32 8.54 6.41 15.56
N ILE A 33 8.98 7.65 15.42
CA ILE A 33 8.09 8.82 15.41
C ILE A 33 8.09 9.41 14.02
N MET A 34 6.91 9.72 13.53
CA MET A 34 6.71 10.37 12.25
C MET A 34 5.83 11.61 12.44
N ALA A 35 6.25 12.73 11.89
CA ALA A 35 5.49 13.97 11.92
C ALA A 35 5.50 14.67 10.57
N SER A 36 4.45 15.43 10.32
CA SER A 36 4.33 16.28 9.13
C SER A 36 5.10 17.60 9.23
N GLY A 37 5.74 17.87 10.37
CA GLY A 37 6.54 19.08 10.63
C GLY A 37 7.90 18.75 11.23
N PRO A 38 8.77 19.75 11.41
CA PRO A 38 10.08 19.55 12.01
C PRO A 38 9.93 19.18 13.49
N ILE A 39 10.35 17.97 13.85
CA ILE A 39 10.56 17.54 15.23
C ILE A 39 12.06 17.48 15.49
N THR A 40 12.50 18.14 16.55
CA THR A 40 13.93 18.25 16.86
C THR A 40 14.52 17.02 17.50
N SER A 41 13.89 16.46 18.50
CA SER A 41 14.27 15.18 19.11
C SER A 41 13.20 14.71 20.08
N TRP A 42 13.03 13.39 20.17
CA TRP A 42 12.13 12.77 21.11
C TRP A 42 12.86 11.77 22.00
N GLU A 43 12.60 11.84 23.28
CA GLU A 43 13.16 10.93 24.26
C GLU A 43 12.05 10.22 25.04
N ILE A 44 12.26 8.92 25.27
CA ILE A 44 11.45 8.10 26.15
C ILE A 44 12.42 7.50 27.16
N ASP A 45 12.20 7.75 28.45
CA ASP A 45 13.06 7.25 29.55
C ASP A 45 14.55 7.63 29.40
N GLY A 46 14.85 8.77 28.80
CA GLY A 46 16.23 9.21 28.55
C GLY A 46 16.88 8.58 27.30
N GLU A 47 16.17 7.75 26.56
CA GLU A 47 16.63 7.20 25.29
C GLU A 47 15.98 7.93 24.12
N THR A 48 16.79 8.30 23.12
CA THR A 48 16.32 9.02 21.95
C THR A 48 15.56 8.10 21.01
N VAL A 49 14.36 8.52 20.61
CA VAL A 49 13.53 7.80 19.63
C VAL A 49 13.84 8.31 18.24
N GLU A 50 14.01 7.40 17.30
CA GLU A 50 14.28 7.74 15.90
C GLU A 50 13.07 8.40 15.24
N THR A 51 13.32 9.56 14.63
CA THR A 51 12.32 10.25 13.80
C THR A 51 12.49 9.84 12.35
N VAL A 52 11.42 9.38 11.72
CA VAL A 52 11.43 8.89 10.34
C VAL A 52 10.45 9.67 9.46
N SER A 53 10.75 9.81 8.19
CA SER A 53 9.87 10.41 7.19
C SER A 53 8.85 9.41 6.62
N ASP A 54 9.18 8.14 6.69
CA ASP A 54 8.32 7.04 6.24
C ASP A 54 8.59 5.78 7.03
N PHE A 55 7.62 4.90 7.08
CA PHE A 55 7.82 3.57 7.62
C PHE A 55 6.85 2.54 7.03
N ILE A 56 7.19 1.25 7.12
CA ILE A 56 6.36 0.16 6.59
C ILE A 56 5.55 -0.44 7.73
N PHE A 57 4.22 -0.35 7.63
CA PHE A 57 3.27 -0.94 8.57
C PHE A 57 2.36 -1.94 7.84
N LEU A 58 2.38 -3.20 8.29
CA LEU A 58 1.61 -4.29 7.67
C LEU A 58 1.79 -4.38 6.14
N GLY A 59 3.00 -4.14 5.66
CA GLY A 59 3.31 -4.16 4.24
C GLY A 59 2.98 -2.88 3.46
N SER A 60 2.31 -1.91 4.07
CA SER A 60 2.04 -0.59 3.49
C SER A 60 3.07 0.45 3.92
N LYS A 61 3.55 1.24 2.97
CA LYS A 61 4.44 2.36 3.23
C LYS A 61 3.64 3.59 3.63
N ILE A 62 3.81 4.01 4.89
CA ILE A 62 3.21 5.23 5.44
C ILE A 62 4.26 6.34 5.34
N THR A 63 3.85 7.50 4.81
CA THR A 63 4.69 8.69 4.69
C THR A 63 4.08 9.85 5.49
N ALA A 64 4.91 10.75 5.96
CA ALA A 64 4.48 11.97 6.66
C ALA A 64 3.62 12.89 5.76
N ASP A 65 3.88 12.88 4.45
CA ASP A 65 2.99 13.50 3.47
C ASP A 65 1.77 12.61 3.26
N VAL A 66 0.58 13.18 3.42
CA VAL A 66 -0.74 12.48 3.30
C VAL A 66 -1.01 11.95 1.88
N GLY A 67 0.01 11.65 1.10
CA GLY A 67 -0.06 11.21 -0.28
C GLY A 67 0.06 9.70 -0.46
N CYS A 68 -1.01 9.03 -0.87
CA CYS A 68 -1.01 7.59 -1.22
C CYS A 68 -0.34 7.26 -2.57
N SER A 69 0.16 8.26 -3.31
CA SER A 69 0.77 8.09 -4.64
C SER A 69 1.91 7.06 -4.66
N HIS A 70 2.74 7.04 -3.62
CA HIS A 70 3.85 6.09 -3.52
C HIS A 70 3.37 4.65 -3.37
N GLU A 71 2.37 4.43 -2.53
CA GLU A 71 1.81 3.10 -2.29
C GLU A 71 1.06 2.57 -3.51
N ILE A 72 0.30 3.42 -4.18
CA ILE A 72 -0.36 3.05 -5.45
C ILE A 72 0.67 2.65 -6.50
N LYS A 73 1.73 3.43 -6.69
CA LYS A 73 2.82 3.08 -7.61
C LYS A 73 3.47 1.74 -7.25
N ARG A 74 3.74 1.52 -5.97
CA ARG A 74 4.30 0.26 -5.47
C ARG A 74 3.37 -0.91 -5.72
N GLY A 75 2.07 -0.77 -5.39
CA GLY A 75 1.06 -1.78 -5.64
C GLY A 75 0.94 -2.13 -7.13
N LEU A 76 0.95 -1.14 -8.01
CA LEU A 76 0.93 -1.35 -9.47
C LEU A 76 2.17 -2.08 -9.98
N LEU A 77 3.36 -1.77 -9.45
CA LEU A 77 4.60 -2.48 -9.79
C LEU A 77 4.57 -3.94 -9.34
N LEU A 78 4.13 -4.19 -8.12
CA LEU A 78 3.95 -5.55 -7.60
C LEU A 78 2.91 -6.32 -8.40
N GLY A 79 1.78 -5.71 -8.75
CA GLY A 79 0.76 -6.30 -9.59
C GLY A 79 1.30 -6.70 -10.96
N ARG A 80 2.13 -5.85 -11.59
CA ARG A 80 2.81 -6.19 -12.86
C ARG A 80 3.75 -7.37 -12.71
N LYS A 81 4.52 -7.42 -11.62
CA LYS A 81 5.43 -8.54 -11.32
C LYS A 81 4.66 -9.84 -11.15
N VAL A 82 3.57 -9.83 -10.41
CA VAL A 82 2.68 -10.99 -10.22
C VAL A 82 2.08 -11.45 -11.54
N MET A 83 1.56 -10.53 -12.37
CA MET A 83 1.06 -10.83 -13.70
C MET A 83 2.12 -11.49 -14.60
N THR A 84 3.37 -11.04 -14.52
CA THR A 84 4.48 -11.63 -15.26
C THR A 84 4.79 -13.05 -14.79
N ASN A 85 4.74 -13.29 -13.48
CA ASN A 85 4.93 -14.63 -12.92
C ASN A 85 3.81 -15.60 -13.31
N LEU A 86 2.58 -15.10 -13.53
CA LEU A 86 1.44 -15.89 -13.98
C LEU A 86 1.42 -16.10 -15.51
N ASP A 87 2.36 -15.57 -16.25
CA ASP A 87 2.33 -15.53 -17.71
C ASP A 87 2.26 -16.95 -18.35
N SER A 88 2.94 -17.94 -17.77
CA SER A 88 2.87 -19.34 -18.20
C SER A 88 1.44 -19.90 -18.07
N ILE A 89 0.76 -19.62 -16.98
CA ILE A 89 -0.62 -20.05 -16.73
C ILE A 89 -1.58 -19.30 -17.65
N LEU A 90 -1.39 -17.99 -17.82
CA LEU A 90 -2.23 -17.16 -18.67
C LEU A 90 -2.08 -17.50 -20.17
N LYS A 91 -0.93 -18.01 -20.59
CA LYS A 91 -0.69 -18.49 -21.95
C LYS A 91 -1.21 -19.89 -22.21
N SER A 92 -1.43 -20.72 -21.17
CA SER A 92 -1.93 -22.08 -21.34
C SER A 92 -3.26 -22.08 -22.09
N ARG A 93 -3.43 -23.03 -23.01
CA ARG A 93 -4.67 -23.27 -23.76
C ARG A 93 -5.66 -24.12 -22.97
N ASP A 94 -5.15 -24.89 -22.01
CA ASP A 94 -5.97 -25.81 -21.21
C ASP A 94 -6.82 -25.12 -20.15
N ILE A 95 -6.49 -23.87 -19.86
CA ILE A 95 -7.20 -23.05 -18.88
C ILE A 95 -8.15 -22.09 -19.60
N THR A 96 -9.43 -22.20 -19.31
CA THR A 96 -10.47 -21.34 -19.91
C THR A 96 -10.35 -19.90 -19.48
N LEU A 97 -10.80 -18.95 -20.31
CA LEU A 97 -10.75 -17.52 -20.03
C LEU A 97 -11.42 -17.15 -18.69
N PRO A 98 -12.62 -17.67 -18.34
CA PRO A 98 -13.24 -17.37 -17.05
C PRO A 98 -12.38 -17.78 -15.85
N LYS A 99 -11.68 -18.90 -15.92
CA LYS A 99 -10.74 -19.33 -14.87
C LYS A 99 -9.54 -18.40 -14.76
N LYS A 100 -8.98 -17.96 -15.89
CA LYS A 100 -7.90 -16.97 -15.92
C LYS A 100 -8.33 -15.64 -15.32
N VAL A 101 -9.51 -15.15 -15.64
CA VAL A 101 -10.08 -13.92 -15.05
C VAL A 101 -10.23 -14.05 -13.55
N ARG A 102 -10.78 -15.18 -13.08
CA ARG A 102 -10.93 -15.45 -11.64
C ARG A 102 -9.58 -15.49 -10.92
N LEU A 103 -8.57 -16.11 -11.53
CA LEU A 103 -7.22 -16.17 -10.98
C LEU A 103 -6.59 -14.77 -10.85
N VAL A 104 -6.68 -13.96 -11.90
CA VAL A 104 -6.15 -12.58 -11.87
C VAL A 104 -6.87 -11.75 -10.82
N LYS A 105 -8.18 -11.81 -10.73
CA LYS A 105 -8.95 -11.11 -9.70
C LYS A 105 -8.60 -11.55 -8.29
N ALA A 106 -8.35 -12.83 -8.08
CA ALA A 106 -8.03 -13.37 -6.75
C ALA A 106 -6.60 -13.08 -6.29
N ILE A 107 -5.64 -12.94 -7.20
CA ILE A 107 -4.21 -12.81 -6.87
C ILE A 107 -3.69 -11.40 -7.14
N VAL A 108 -3.97 -10.83 -8.31
CA VAL A 108 -3.38 -9.56 -8.73
C VAL A 108 -4.08 -8.37 -8.07
N PHE A 109 -5.40 -8.35 -8.03
CA PHE A 109 -6.16 -7.24 -7.45
C PHE A 109 -5.86 -7.01 -5.96
N PRO A 110 -5.83 -8.03 -5.09
CA PRO A 110 -5.48 -7.82 -3.69
C PRO A 110 -4.09 -7.23 -3.51
N VAL A 111 -3.12 -7.60 -4.36
CA VAL A 111 -1.75 -7.05 -4.31
C VAL A 111 -1.75 -5.57 -4.70
N VAL A 112 -2.47 -5.20 -5.75
CA VAL A 112 -2.56 -3.80 -6.21
C VAL A 112 -3.31 -2.93 -5.22
N MET A 113 -4.41 -3.43 -4.66
CA MET A 113 -5.32 -2.68 -3.79
C MET A 113 -4.98 -2.81 -2.31
N SER A 114 -3.92 -3.54 -1.96
CA SER A 114 -3.48 -3.67 -0.56
C SER A 114 -3.17 -2.30 0.05
N GLY A 115 -3.79 -2.00 1.19
CA GLY A 115 -3.63 -0.73 1.89
C GLY A 115 -4.41 0.46 1.31
N CYS A 116 -5.21 0.26 0.25
CA CYS A 116 -6.00 1.34 -0.38
C CYS A 116 -7.28 1.74 0.39
N GLU A 117 -7.66 1.00 1.40
CA GLU A 117 -8.96 1.13 2.07
C GLU A 117 -9.19 2.48 2.74
N CYS A 118 -8.10 3.16 3.13
CA CYS A 118 -8.12 4.46 3.80
C CYS A 118 -7.74 5.64 2.90
N TRP A 119 -7.59 5.44 1.59
CA TRP A 119 -6.99 6.45 0.73
C TRP A 119 -8.03 7.30 -0.01
N THR A 120 -7.81 8.60 0.05
CA THR A 120 -8.44 9.51 -0.91
C THR A 120 -7.68 9.42 -2.23
N ILE A 121 -8.23 8.67 -3.18
CA ILE A 121 -7.61 8.48 -4.50
C ILE A 121 -7.77 9.77 -5.32
N LYS A 122 -6.65 10.41 -5.66
CA LYS A 122 -6.65 11.57 -6.54
C LYS A 122 -6.90 11.13 -8.00
N LYS A 123 -7.37 12.04 -8.84
CA LYS A 123 -7.66 11.76 -10.26
C LYS A 123 -6.48 11.15 -11.01
N ALA A 124 -5.26 11.60 -10.71
CA ALA A 124 -4.05 11.08 -11.35
C ALA A 124 -3.77 9.61 -10.98
N GLU A 125 -4.05 9.21 -9.74
CA GLU A 125 -3.92 7.83 -9.28
C GLU A 125 -5.01 6.94 -9.89
N SER A 126 -6.23 7.42 -9.98
CA SER A 126 -7.32 6.72 -10.67
C SER A 126 -6.95 6.41 -12.13
N GLN A 127 -6.40 7.37 -12.85
CA GLN A 127 -5.92 7.18 -14.22
C GLN A 127 -4.81 6.13 -14.33
N ARG A 128 -3.92 6.05 -13.34
CA ARG A 128 -2.86 5.00 -13.30
C ARG A 128 -3.44 3.62 -13.06
N ILE A 129 -4.43 3.50 -12.19
CA ILE A 129 -5.13 2.24 -11.92
C ILE A 129 -5.89 1.80 -13.18
N GLU A 130 -6.62 2.70 -13.83
CA GLU A 130 -7.31 2.42 -15.09
C GLU A 130 -6.34 1.99 -16.21
N ALA A 131 -5.17 2.64 -16.32
CA ALA A 131 -4.15 2.27 -17.27
C ALA A 131 -3.58 0.87 -16.99
N PHE A 132 -3.41 0.52 -15.71
CA PHE A 132 -3.00 -0.82 -15.30
C PHE A 132 -4.08 -1.86 -15.63
N GLU A 133 -5.36 -1.56 -15.36
CA GLU A 133 -6.48 -2.42 -15.72
C GLU A 133 -6.51 -2.69 -17.23
N LEU A 134 -6.37 -1.66 -18.04
CA LEU A 134 -6.31 -1.80 -19.49
C LEU A 134 -5.13 -2.66 -19.93
N TRP A 135 -3.96 -2.49 -19.31
CA TRP A 135 -2.76 -3.27 -19.61
C TRP A 135 -2.95 -4.75 -19.29
N TYR A 136 -3.51 -5.10 -18.09
CA TYR A 136 -3.67 -6.51 -17.74
C TYR A 136 -4.78 -7.18 -18.57
N TRP A 137 -5.87 -6.48 -18.88
CA TRP A 137 -6.91 -7.01 -19.77
C TRP A 137 -6.38 -7.30 -21.16
N ARG A 138 -5.60 -6.41 -21.74
CA ARG A 138 -4.94 -6.65 -23.05
C ARG A 138 -4.02 -7.86 -23.00
N ARG A 139 -3.24 -8.00 -21.94
CA ARG A 139 -2.36 -9.14 -21.74
C ARG A 139 -3.13 -10.46 -21.59
N LEU A 140 -4.21 -10.44 -20.82
CA LEU A 140 -5.10 -11.59 -20.59
C LEU A 140 -5.79 -12.02 -21.90
N LEU A 141 -6.31 -11.08 -22.66
CA LEU A 141 -7.02 -11.31 -23.94
C LEU A 141 -6.09 -11.44 -25.13
N ARG A 142 -4.78 -11.23 -24.95
CA ARG A 142 -3.76 -11.23 -26.02
C ARG A 142 -4.04 -10.22 -27.12
N VAL A 143 -4.57 -9.07 -26.78
CA VAL A 143 -4.85 -7.99 -27.73
C VAL A 143 -3.61 -7.11 -27.88
N PRO A 144 -3.07 -6.92 -29.09
CA PRO A 144 -1.91 -6.07 -29.30
C PRO A 144 -2.21 -4.60 -29.04
N TRP A 145 -1.18 -3.81 -28.72
CA TRP A 145 -1.31 -2.37 -28.46
C TRP A 145 -1.89 -1.58 -29.63
N THR A 146 -1.64 -2.08 -30.86
CA THR A 146 -2.12 -1.48 -32.10
C THR A 146 -3.59 -1.73 -32.39
N ALA A 147 -4.26 -2.64 -31.67
CA ALA A 147 -5.68 -2.86 -31.83
C ALA A 147 -6.47 -1.62 -31.33
N VAL A 148 -7.40 -1.16 -32.16
CA VAL A 148 -8.29 -0.05 -31.86
C VAL A 148 -9.00 -0.30 -30.51
N LYS A 149 -9.10 0.73 -29.68
CA LYS A 149 -9.89 0.68 -28.45
C LYS A 149 -11.31 0.27 -28.78
N ILE A 150 -11.68 -0.95 -28.42
CA ILE A 150 -13.09 -1.33 -28.39
C ILE A 150 -13.74 -0.39 -27.38
N GLY A 151 -14.72 0.37 -27.84
CA GLY A 151 -15.37 1.39 -27.04
C GLY A 151 -15.81 0.84 -25.69
N ARG A 152 -15.77 1.69 -24.67
CA ARG A 152 -16.31 1.38 -23.35
C ARG A 152 -17.72 0.84 -23.53
N ALA A 153 -17.89 -0.45 -23.32
CA ALA A 153 -19.21 -0.97 -23.06
C ALA A 153 -19.63 -0.39 -21.70
N HIS A 154 -20.52 0.57 -21.74
CA HIS A 154 -21.26 0.97 -20.56
C HIS A 154 -22.08 -0.24 -20.10
N VAL A 155 -21.69 -0.78 -18.98
CA VAL A 155 -22.55 -1.61 -18.17
C VAL A 155 -22.90 -0.81 -16.94
#